data_e1307706c59f36cc3b219d14cd290a10
#
_entry.id   e1307706c59f36cc3b219d14cd290a10
#
_cell.length_a   1.000
_cell.length_b   1.000
_cell.length_c   1.000
_cell.angle_alpha   90.00
_cell.angle_beta   90.00
_cell.angle_gamma   90.00
#
_symmetry.space_group_name_H-M   'P 1'
#
loop_
_entity.id
_entity.type
_entity.pdbx_description
1 polymer ?
#
loop_
_entity_poly.entity_id
_entity_poly.type
_entity_poly.pdbx_seq_one_letter_code
_entity_poly.pdbx_strand_id
1 'polypeptide(L)'
;MKIAGLEIEAPSVEILVIPRDKVDVIIRAKPIMNYDEFDKLCPEPKPPVKIYPKQGEVEDVNDPKFKKAHDEWAESKGHYMFIESLSATKDLEWATIDMSDSSTWSNYENELKAIFTPGEVYGIQSLVMTVCGLNSDRMDEATKSFLAAQAVAPSE
;
A
#
# COMPACT_ATOMS: atom_id res chain seq x y z
N MET A 1 17.92 6.56 12.66
CA MET A 1 18.24 5.25 13.30
C MET A 1 19.52 4.72 12.68
N LYS A 2 20.40 4.08 13.46
CA LYS A 2 21.66 3.48 12.95
C LYS A 2 21.64 1.97 13.13
N ILE A 3 22.07 1.23 12.13
CA ILE A 3 22.25 -0.22 12.18
C ILE A 3 23.68 -0.52 11.75
N ALA A 4 24.44 -1.26 12.55
CA ALA A 4 25.87 -1.54 12.33
C ALA A 4 26.71 -0.26 12.08
N GLY A 5 26.36 0.85 12.74
CA GLY A 5 27.05 2.15 12.60
C GLY A 5 26.63 2.98 11.37
N LEU A 6 25.85 2.42 10.47
CA LEU A 6 25.33 3.13 9.27
C LEU A 6 24.00 3.81 9.58
N GLU A 7 23.84 5.03 9.10
CA GLU A 7 22.56 5.74 9.14
C GLU A 7 21.62 5.15 8.08
N ILE A 8 20.42 4.75 8.52
CA ILE A 8 19.42 4.15 7.63
C ILE A 8 18.49 5.26 7.12
N GLU A 9 18.48 5.44 5.82
CA GLU A 9 17.57 6.36 5.14
C GLU A 9 16.16 5.76 5.01
N ALA A 10 15.16 6.63 5.01
CA ALA A 10 13.79 6.23 4.71
C ALA A 10 13.66 5.84 3.23
N PRO A 11 12.69 4.96 2.88
CA PRO A 11 12.41 4.65 1.47
C PRO A 11 12.10 5.93 0.68
N SER A 12 12.60 6.00 -0.53
CA SER A 12 12.41 7.17 -1.42
C SER A 12 11.24 6.97 -2.37
N VAL A 13 10.82 8.07 -3.00
CA VAL A 13 9.87 8.07 -4.12
C VAL A 13 10.47 7.30 -5.30
N GLU A 14 9.68 6.41 -5.90
CA GLU A 14 10.05 5.70 -7.13
C GLU A 14 9.27 6.27 -8.33
N ILE A 15 9.84 6.09 -9.53
CA ILE A 15 9.35 6.70 -10.76
C ILE A 15 9.12 5.62 -11.82
N LEU A 16 7.97 5.73 -12.51
CA LEU A 16 7.65 5.00 -13.72
C LEU A 16 7.45 5.98 -14.86
N VAL A 17 8.17 5.81 -15.96
CA VAL A 17 7.99 6.60 -17.18
C VAL A 17 7.20 5.79 -18.20
N ILE A 18 6.08 6.35 -18.65
CA ILE A 18 5.21 5.76 -19.67
C ILE A 18 5.37 6.59 -20.95
N PRO A 19 5.95 6.03 -22.01
CA PRO A 19 6.21 6.79 -23.23
C PRO A 19 4.91 7.17 -23.95
N ARG A 20 4.87 8.37 -24.52
CA ARG A 20 3.81 8.90 -25.35
C ARG A 20 4.43 9.68 -26.53
N ASP A 21 3.68 9.83 -27.60
CA ASP A 21 4.18 10.47 -28.84
C ASP A 21 4.64 11.92 -28.66
N LYS A 22 4.00 12.65 -27.77
CA LYS A 22 4.29 14.09 -27.56
C LYS A 22 5.08 14.35 -26.30
N VAL A 23 4.66 13.79 -25.17
CA VAL A 23 5.29 14.00 -23.86
C VAL A 23 5.08 12.73 -23.03
N ASP A 24 6.16 12.19 -22.48
CA ASP A 24 6.11 11.04 -21.59
C ASP A 24 5.32 11.36 -20.31
N VAL A 25 4.53 10.38 -19.87
CA VAL A 25 3.82 10.46 -18.60
C VAL A 25 4.74 9.95 -17.50
N ILE A 26 4.98 10.80 -16.50
CA ILE A 26 5.85 10.47 -15.37
C ILE A 26 4.99 10.24 -14.14
N ILE A 27 4.86 8.98 -13.74
CA ILE A 27 4.18 8.56 -12.53
C ILE A 27 5.20 8.49 -11.40
N ARG A 28 4.86 9.04 -10.24
CA ARG A 28 5.66 8.95 -9.02
C ARG A 28 4.84 8.31 -7.92
N ALA A 29 5.46 7.39 -7.19
CA ALA A 29 4.85 6.76 -6.04
C ALA A 29 5.75 6.96 -4.80
N LYS A 30 5.15 7.40 -3.70
CA LYS A 30 5.83 7.54 -2.41
C LYS A 30 5.47 6.39 -1.47
N PRO A 31 6.37 5.98 -0.57
CA PRO A 31 6.04 5.01 0.47
C PRO A 31 5.01 5.59 1.45
N ILE A 32 4.12 4.76 1.94
CA ILE A 32 3.22 5.10 3.04
C ILE A 32 3.91 4.70 4.35
N MET A 33 4.31 5.69 5.14
CA MET A 33 5.07 5.47 6.37
C MET A 33 4.18 5.18 7.59
N ASN A 34 2.93 5.64 7.56
CA ASN A 34 1.89 5.36 8.55
C ASN A 34 0.50 5.57 7.94
N TYR A 35 -0.51 5.12 8.65
CA TYR A 35 -1.92 5.23 8.25
C TYR A 35 -2.75 6.13 9.18
N ASP A 36 -2.11 7.05 9.90
CA ASP A 36 -2.78 7.88 10.91
C ASP A 36 -3.95 8.70 10.34
N GLU A 37 -3.78 9.25 9.12
CA GLU A 37 -4.84 10.01 8.46
C GLU A 37 -5.98 9.09 7.97
N PHE A 38 -5.63 7.90 7.47
CA PHE A 38 -6.63 6.90 7.11
C PHE A 38 -7.45 6.46 8.33
N ASP A 39 -6.78 6.17 9.45
CA ASP A 39 -7.43 5.69 10.68
C ASP A 39 -8.38 6.73 11.29
N LYS A 40 -8.11 8.03 11.07
CA LYS A 40 -9.03 9.10 11.45
C LYS A 40 -10.29 9.14 10.58
N LEU A 41 -10.14 8.91 9.27
CA LEU A 41 -11.25 8.92 8.30
C LEU A 41 -12.06 7.63 8.34
N CYS A 42 -11.39 6.50 8.51
CA CYS A 42 -11.95 5.15 8.48
C CYS A 42 -11.44 4.35 9.68
N PRO A 43 -12.02 4.51 10.88
CA PRO A 43 -11.63 3.73 12.06
C PRO A 43 -11.84 2.23 11.83
N GLU A 44 -10.89 1.41 12.31
CA GLU A 44 -11.00 -0.04 12.21
C GLU A 44 -12.24 -0.56 12.94
N PRO A 45 -13.08 -1.38 12.29
CA PRO A 45 -14.22 -2.02 12.93
C PRO A 45 -13.78 -2.92 14.09
N LYS A 46 -14.58 -2.91 15.16
CA LYS A 46 -14.33 -3.78 16.31
C LYS A 46 -15.32 -4.94 16.32
N PRO A 47 -14.89 -6.18 16.69
CA PRO A 47 -15.79 -7.30 16.83
C PRO A 47 -16.80 -7.05 17.93
N PRO A 48 -18.05 -7.53 17.79
CA PRO A 48 -19.04 -7.44 18.86
C PRO A 48 -18.63 -8.31 20.04
N VAL A 49 -18.97 -7.86 21.25
CA VAL A 49 -18.67 -8.57 22.49
C VAL A 49 -19.89 -9.42 22.88
N LYS A 50 -19.67 -10.72 23.14
CA LYS A 50 -20.65 -11.65 23.71
C LYS A 50 -20.30 -11.95 25.18
N ILE A 51 -21.32 -11.94 26.03
CA ILE A 51 -21.15 -12.24 27.46
C ILE A 51 -21.53 -13.70 27.70
N TYR A 52 -20.57 -14.50 28.16
CA TYR A 52 -20.79 -15.90 28.53
C TYR A 52 -20.76 -16.05 30.06
N PRO A 53 -21.74 -16.75 30.68
CA PRO A 53 -21.88 -16.82 32.16
C PRO A 53 -20.66 -17.36 32.91
N LYS A 54 -19.76 -18.09 32.24
CA LYS A 54 -18.56 -18.71 32.85
C LYS A 54 -17.23 -18.14 32.34
N GLN A 55 -17.25 -17.38 31.22
CA GLN A 55 -16.04 -16.89 30.57
C GLN A 55 -15.95 -15.37 30.54
N GLY A 56 -17.03 -14.67 30.93
CA GLY A 56 -17.08 -13.21 30.86
C GLY A 56 -17.31 -12.69 29.43
N GLU A 57 -16.72 -11.54 29.13
CA GLU A 57 -16.81 -10.89 27.83
C GLU A 57 -15.83 -11.55 26.84
N VAL A 58 -16.34 -11.97 25.69
CA VAL A 58 -15.56 -12.57 24.60
C VAL A 58 -15.90 -11.88 23.29
N GLU A 59 -14.87 -11.41 22.57
CA GLU A 59 -15.03 -10.83 21.25
C GLU A 59 -15.43 -11.90 20.21
N ASP A 60 -16.52 -11.63 19.46
CA ASP A 60 -16.97 -12.51 18.37
C ASP A 60 -16.37 -12.08 17.02
N VAL A 61 -15.13 -12.49 16.78
CA VAL A 61 -14.44 -12.24 15.50
C VAL A 61 -15.05 -12.98 14.31
N ASN A 62 -16.00 -13.91 14.55
CA ASN A 62 -16.67 -14.67 13.52
C ASN A 62 -18.05 -14.08 13.15
N ASP A 63 -18.46 -13.01 13.79
CA ASP A 63 -19.71 -12.34 13.44
C ASP A 63 -19.72 -11.91 11.97
N PRO A 64 -20.77 -12.29 11.18
CA PRO A 64 -20.79 -12.01 9.74
C PRO A 64 -20.82 -10.51 9.41
N LYS A 65 -21.43 -9.67 10.26
CA LYS A 65 -21.48 -8.22 10.05
C LYS A 65 -20.12 -7.59 10.31
N PHE A 66 -19.44 -8.06 11.38
CA PHE A 66 -18.07 -7.65 11.66
C PHE A 66 -17.12 -8.00 10.51
N LYS A 67 -17.15 -9.27 10.04
CA LYS A 67 -16.30 -9.70 8.91
C LYS A 67 -16.52 -8.84 7.67
N LYS A 68 -17.77 -8.57 7.31
CA LYS A 68 -18.08 -7.71 6.16
C LYS A 68 -17.53 -6.30 6.35
N ALA A 69 -17.76 -5.70 7.51
CA ALA A 69 -17.26 -4.35 7.80
C ALA A 69 -15.72 -4.29 7.80
N HIS A 70 -15.07 -5.32 8.30
CA HIS A 70 -13.60 -5.43 8.30
C HIS A 70 -13.05 -5.59 6.89
N ASP A 71 -13.69 -6.40 6.03
CA ASP A 71 -13.29 -6.56 4.63
C ASP A 71 -13.44 -5.24 3.86
N GLU A 72 -14.55 -4.53 4.04
CA GLU A 72 -14.78 -3.19 3.44
C GLU A 72 -13.75 -2.17 3.94
N TRP A 73 -13.39 -2.21 5.22
CA TRP A 73 -12.35 -1.36 5.79
C TRP A 73 -10.97 -1.67 5.19
N ALA A 74 -10.62 -2.96 5.07
CA ALA A 74 -9.35 -3.38 4.48
C ALA A 74 -9.24 -3.00 2.99
N GLU A 75 -10.33 -3.11 2.24
CA GLU A 75 -10.40 -2.66 0.85
C GLU A 75 -10.21 -1.14 0.75
N SER A 76 -10.90 -0.37 1.60
CA SER A 76 -10.74 1.09 1.65
C SER A 76 -9.31 1.51 1.99
N LYS A 77 -8.64 0.76 2.87
CA LYS A 77 -7.22 0.98 3.20
C LYS A 77 -6.31 0.75 2.01
N GLY A 78 -6.60 -0.28 1.20
CA GLY A 78 -5.91 -0.53 -0.05
C GLY A 78 -6.09 0.63 -1.05
N HIS A 79 -7.32 1.10 -1.25
CA HIS A 79 -7.60 2.24 -2.14
C HIS A 79 -6.88 3.51 -1.67
N TYR A 80 -6.95 3.82 -0.38
CA TYR A 80 -6.23 4.95 0.21
C TYR A 80 -4.73 4.87 -0.06
N MET A 81 -4.12 3.70 0.14
CA MET A 81 -2.71 3.48 -0.11
C MET A 81 -2.33 3.83 -1.56
N PHE A 82 -3.11 3.37 -2.55
CA PHE A 82 -2.85 3.67 -3.95
C PHE A 82 -2.93 5.16 -4.25
N ILE A 83 -4.01 5.82 -3.83
CA ILE A 83 -4.23 7.25 -4.09
C ILE A 83 -3.16 8.08 -3.40
N GLU A 84 -2.90 7.82 -2.13
CA GLU A 84 -1.93 8.55 -1.32
C GLU A 84 -0.48 8.34 -1.83
N SER A 85 -0.13 7.12 -2.23
CA SER A 85 1.16 6.84 -2.83
C SER A 85 1.36 7.60 -4.15
N LEU A 86 0.36 7.61 -5.03
CA LEU A 86 0.39 8.31 -6.31
C LEU A 86 0.33 9.83 -6.19
N SER A 87 -0.04 10.38 -5.03
CA SER A 87 -0.05 11.83 -4.78
C SER A 87 1.34 12.48 -4.91
N ALA A 88 2.41 11.70 -4.95
CA ALA A 88 3.76 12.16 -5.29
C ALA A 88 3.92 12.54 -6.77
N THR A 89 2.98 12.13 -7.64
CA THR A 89 2.97 12.50 -9.05
C THR A 89 2.62 13.98 -9.16
N LYS A 90 3.49 14.74 -9.84
CA LYS A 90 3.35 16.17 -9.98
C LYS A 90 2.06 16.51 -10.73
N ASP A 91 1.30 17.46 -10.17
CA ASP A 91 0.06 18.00 -10.76
C ASP A 91 -0.99 16.91 -11.08
N LEU A 92 -0.99 15.80 -10.32
CA LEU A 92 -2.02 14.77 -10.41
C LEU A 92 -3.32 15.29 -9.81
N GLU A 93 -4.36 15.35 -10.61
CA GLU A 93 -5.72 15.69 -10.21
C GLU A 93 -6.66 14.53 -10.58
N TRP A 94 -7.37 14.03 -9.60
CA TRP A 94 -8.41 13.03 -9.80
C TRP A 94 -9.74 13.72 -10.13
N ALA A 95 -10.50 13.16 -11.08
CA ALA A 95 -11.76 13.75 -11.50
C ALA A 95 -12.94 13.44 -10.56
N THR A 96 -12.92 12.25 -9.94
CA THR A 96 -14.06 11.71 -9.17
C THR A 96 -13.71 11.29 -7.75
N ILE A 97 -12.46 11.51 -7.30
CA ILE A 97 -11.98 11.12 -5.98
C ILE A 97 -11.97 12.33 -5.06
N ASP A 98 -12.64 12.19 -3.92
CA ASP A 98 -12.54 13.10 -2.77
C ASP A 98 -11.85 12.37 -1.61
N MET A 99 -10.68 12.87 -1.19
CA MET A 99 -9.92 12.25 -0.10
C MET A 99 -10.64 12.29 1.25
N SER A 100 -11.64 13.15 1.41
CA SER A 100 -12.48 13.21 2.61
C SER A 100 -13.66 12.22 2.60
N ASP A 101 -13.93 11.59 1.45
CA ASP A 101 -15.03 10.63 1.26
C ASP A 101 -14.50 9.28 0.73
N SER A 102 -14.35 8.33 1.64
CA SER A 102 -13.83 6.99 1.33
C SER A 102 -14.67 6.21 0.30
N SER A 103 -15.95 6.55 0.12
CA SER A 103 -16.82 5.92 -0.87
C SER A 103 -16.39 6.21 -2.31
N THR A 104 -15.62 7.27 -2.53
CA THR A 104 -15.13 7.68 -3.84
C THR A 104 -13.80 7.03 -4.22
N TRP A 105 -13.08 6.47 -3.26
CA TRP A 105 -11.68 6.05 -3.48
C TRP A 105 -11.54 4.91 -4.49
N SER A 106 -12.49 3.99 -4.56
CA SER A 106 -12.49 2.91 -5.56
C SER A 106 -12.48 3.41 -7.01
N ASN A 107 -12.86 4.68 -7.24
CA ASN A 107 -12.89 5.25 -8.57
C ASN A 107 -11.51 5.40 -9.23
N TYR A 108 -10.40 5.37 -8.45
CA TYR A 108 -9.05 5.50 -8.99
C TYR A 108 -8.75 4.46 -10.09
N GLU A 109 -9.25 3.25 -9.93
CA GLU A 109 -9.07 2.21 -10.95
C GLU A 109 -9.73 2.55 -12.27
N ASN A 110 -10.96 3.09 -12.21
CA ASN A 110 -11.70 3.47 -13.41
C ASN A 110 -11.03 4.66 -14.11
N GLU A 111 -10.52 5.63 -13.35
CA GLU A 111 -9.80 6.76 -13.91
C GLU A 111 -8.49 6.32 -14.58
N LEU A 112 -7.73 5.43 -13.95
CA LEU A 112 -6.53 4.86 -14.57
C LEU A 112 -6.86 4.06 -15.84
N LYS A 113 -7.87 3.20 -15.81
CA LYS A 113 -8.31 2.38 -16.94
C LYS A 113 -8.86 3.21 -18.12
N ALA A 114 -9.33 4.42 -17.87
CA ALA A 114 -9.80 5.34 -18.92
C ALA A 114 -8.65 5.97 -19.73
N ILE A 115 -7.44 6.05 -19.18
CA ILE A 115 -6.29 6.74 -19.76
C ILE A 115 -5.16 5.78 -20.16
N PHE A 116 -4.97 4.71 -19.39
CA PHE A 116 -3.86 3.78 -19.51
C PHE A 116 -4.32 2.41 -20.02
N THR A 117 -3.45 1.79 -20.79
CA THR A 117 -3.65 0.38 -21.20
C THR A 117 -3.58 -0.56 -20.00
N PRO A 118 -4.14 -1.77 -20.07
CA PRO A 118 -4.07 -2.74 -18.96
C PRO A 118 -2.64 -3.02 -18.48
N GLY A 119 -1.66 -3.07 -19.39
CA GLY A 119 -0.25 -3.26 -19.05
C GLY A 119 0.36 -2.08 -18.30
N GLU A 120 -0.01 -0.85 -18.67
CA GLU A 120 0.43 0.36 -17.99
C GLU A 120 -0.21 0.49 -16.61
N VAL A 121 -1.51 0.17 -16.48
CA VAL A 121 -2.20 0.12 -15.17
C VAL A 121 -1.52 -0.89 -14.25
N TYR A 122 -1.19 -2.08 -14.77
CA TYR A 122 -0.43 -3.08 -14.01
C TYR A 122 0.94 -2.55 -13.57
N GLY A 123 1.65 -1.85 -14.44
CA GLY A 123 2.92 -1.20 -14.12
C GLY A 123 2.79 -0.17 -13.00
N ILE A 124 1.75 0.67 -13.04
CA ILE A 124 1.46 1.66 -12.00
C ILE A 124 1.14 0.97 -10.66
N GLN A 125 0.29 -0.06 -10.69
CA GLN A 125 -0.04 -0.83 -9.49
C GLN A 125 1.19 -1.52 -8.89
N SER A 126 2.02 -2.14 -9.73
CA SER A 126 3.26 -2.79 -9.32
C SER A 126 4.24 -1.80 -8.68
N LEU A 127 4.35 -0.58 -9.22
CA LEU A 127 5.16 0.49 -8.65
C LEU A 127 4.72 0.84 -7.23
N VAL A 128 3.41 1.06 -7.02
CA VAL A 128 2.85 1.37 -5.70
C VAL A 128 3.09 0.23 -4.71
N MET A 129 2.81 -1.02 -5.12
CA MET A 129 3.03 -2.19 -4.28
C MET A 129 4.50 -2.32 -3.87
N THR A 130 5.42 -2.07 -4.79
CA THR A 130 6.86 -2.16 -4.55
C THR A 130 7.32 -1.07 -3.56
N VAL A 131 6.94 0.18 -3.79
CA VAL A 131 7.37 1.30 -2.94
C VAL A 131 6.77 1.23 -1.53
N CYS A 132 5.57 0.67 -1.40
CA CYS A 132 4.92 0.42 -0.12
C CYS A 132 5.40 -0.87 0.59
N GLY A 133 6.37 -1.59 0.02
CA GLY A 133 6.95 -2.79 0.63
C GLY A 133 6.06 -4.03 0.60
N LEU A 134 5.02 -4.05 -0.24
CA LEU A 134 4.09 -5.18 -0.37
C LEU A 134 4.52 -6.19 -1.44
N ASN A 135 5.54 -5.85 -2.24
CA ASN A 135 6.20 -6.78 -3.15
C ASN A 135 7.45 -7.36 -2.46
N SER A 136 7.39 -8.62 -2.04
CA SER A 136 8.48 -9.29 -1.33
C SER A 136 9.67 -9.64 -2.22
N ASP A 137 9.52 -9.68 -3.54
CA ASP A 137 10.53 -10.18 -4.47
C ASP A 137 11.89 -9.50 -4.29
N ARG A 138 11.91 -8.18 -4.16
CA ARG A 138 13.16 -7.42 -3.93
C ARG A 138 13.84 -7.75 -2.61
N MET A 139 13.05 -7.95 -1.54
CA MET A 139 13.57 -8.34 -0.23
C MET A 139 14.09 -9.79 -0.25
N ASP A 140 13.37 -10.67 -0.93
CA ASP A 140 13.75 -12.07 -1.10
C ASP A 140 15.03 -12.21 -1.92
N GLU A 141 15.17 -11.46 -3.02
CA GLU A 141 16.39 -11.42 -3.84
C GLU A 141 17.59 -10.87 -3.05
N ALA A 142 17.40 -9.77 -2.32
CA ALA A 142 18.44 -9.20 -1.48
C ALA A 142 18.87 -10.17 -0.38
N THR A 143 17.92 -10.86 0.25
CA THR A 143 18.18 -11.87 1.28
C THR A 143 18.97 -13.06 0.70
N LYS A 144 18.55 -13.59 -0.46
CA LYS A 144 19.27 -14.68 -1.15
C LYS A 144 20.69 -14.29 -1.53
N SER A 145 20.86 -13.08 -2.07
CA SER A 145 22.18 -12.57 -2.45
C SER A 145 23.11 -12.41 -1.24
N PHE A 146 22.58 -11.91 -0.12
CA PHE A 146 23.34 -11.78 1.11
C PHE A 146 23.79 -13.14 1.67
N LEU A 147 22.88 -14.10 1.74
CA LEU A 147 23.19 -15.46 2.23
C LEU A 147 24.19 -16.18 1.33
N ALA A 148 24.09 -16.02 0.00
CA ALA A 148 25.05 -16.59 -0.95
C ALA A 148 26.45 -15.99 -0.76
N ALA A 149 26.55 -14.67 -0.52
CA ALA A 149 27.83 -14.02 -0.26
C ALA A 149 28.49 -14.51 1.04
N GLN A 150 27.70 -14.77 2.08
CA GLN A 150 28.21 -15.34 3.33
C GLN A 150 28.72 -16.79 3.18
N ALA A 151 28.05 -17.60 2.34
CA ALA A 151 28.46 -18.99 2.11
C ALA A 151 29.80 -19.10 1.34
N VAL A 152 30.22 -18.05 0.63
CA VAL A 152 31.47 -17.99 -0.15
C VAL A 152 32.62 -17.39 0.65
N ALA A 153 32.35 -16.70 1.79
CA ALA A 153 33.40 -16.16 2.63
C ALA A 153 34.20 -17.30 3.29
N PRO A 154 35.54 -17.39 3.10
CA PRO A 154 36.33 -18.42 3.75
C PRO A 154 36.27 -18.20 5.26
N SER A 155 36.03 -19.29 5.99
CA SER A 155 36.20 -19.33 7.44
C SER A 155 37.69 -19.10 7.78
N GLU A 156 38.01 -17.92 8.33
CA GLU A 156 39.29 -17.70 8.99
C GLU A 156 39.43 -18.56 10.26
#